data_1b344cb1178842e6eb7ed69cd5031f65
#
_entry.id   1b344cb1178842e6eb7ed69cd5031f65
#
_cell.length_a   1.000
_cell.length_b   1.000
_cell.length_c   1.000
_cell.angle_alpha   90.00
_cell.angle_beta   90.00
_cell.angle_gamma   90.00
#
_symmetry.space_group_name_H-M   'P 1'
#
loop_
_entity.id
_entity.type
_entity.pdbx_description
1 polymer ?
#
loop_
_entity_poly.entity_id
_entity_poly.type
_entity_poly.pdbx_seq_one_letter_code
_entity_poly.pdbx_strand_id
1 'polypeptide(L)' 'MSKKMTIAYFKQAIKQDGNVHYGINALLYVLRQIEYAHADGALTDKQKDKLWHWAYDKYAE' A
#
# COMPACT_ATOMS: atom_id res chain seq x y z
N MET A 1 -6.26 14.13 13.70
CA MET A 1 -7.34 13.66 12.84
C MET A 1 -6.77 12.95 11.63
N SER A 2 -7.04 11.67 11.48
CA SER A 2 -6.47 10.94 10.36
C SER A 2 -7.22 11.26 9.08
N LYS A 3 -6.47 11.44 8.00
CA LYS A 3 -7.05 11.65 6.69
C LYS A 3 -7.37 10.30 6.07
N LYS A 4 -8.54 10.20 5.50
CA LYS A 4 -8.89 8.99 4.77
C LYS A 4 -8.22 9.00 3.42
N MET A 5 -7.69 7.86 3.04
CA MET A 5 -7.02 7.70 1.76
C MET A 5 -7.92 7.00 0.77
N THR A 6 -7.75 7.34 -0.50
CA THR A 6 -8.33 6.53 -1.57
C THR A 6 -7.28 5.53 -2.03
N ILE A 7 -7.75 4.47 -2.70
CA ILE A 7 -6.85 3.48 -3.27
C ILE A 7 -5.91 4.14 -4.27
N ALA A 8 -6.47 5.03 -5.12
CA ALA A 8 -5.66 5.72 -6.11
C ALA A 8 -4.58 6.58 -5.48
N TYR A 9 -4.91 7.28 -4.40
CA TYR A 9 -3.93 8.11 -3.71
C TYR A 9 -2.79 7.26 -3.16
N PHE A 10 -3.13 6.15 -2.51
CA PHE A 10 -2.12 5.26 -1.94
C PHE A 10 -1.20 4.72 -3.03
N LYS A 11 -1.78 4.26 -4.13
CA LYS A 11 -0.97 3.72 -5.23
C LYS A 11 -0.02 4.76 -5.78
N GLN A 12 -0.49 6.00 -5.92
CA GLN A 12 0.35 7.07 -6.43
C GLN A 12 1.48 7.40 -5.46
N ALA A 13 1.19 7.42 -4.16
CA ALA A 13 2.21 7.69 -3.16
C ALA A 13 3.31 6.62 -3.21
N ILE A 14 2.94 5.37 -3.39
CA ILE A 14 3.92 4.28 -3.50
C ILE A 14 4.75 4.45 -4.78
N LYS A 15 4.11 4.80 -5.90
CA LYS A 15 4.82 5.02 -7.15
C LYS A 15 5.86 6.12 -7.05
N GLN A 16 5.56 7.16 -6.28
CA GLN A 16 6.45 8.31 -6.13
C GLN A 16 7.57 8.04 -5.14
N ASP A 17 7.49 6.95 -4.40
CA ASP A 17 8.53 6.58 -3.45
C ASP A 17 9.70 5.97 -4.19
N GLY A 18 10.81 6.68 -4.25
CA GLY A 18 11.98 6.22 -4.97
C GLY A 18 12.67 5.01 -4.35
N ASN A 19 12.24 4.60 -3.16
CA ASN A 19 12.81 3.44 -2.49
C ASN A 19 12.10 2.15 -2.83
N VAL A 20 11.02 2.22 -3.60
CA VAL A 20 10.24 1.03 -3.94
C VAL A 20 10.70 0.48 -5.28
N HIS A 21 11.25 -0.71 -5.25
CA HIS A 21 11.68 -1.44 -6.42
C HIS A 21 10.87 -2.74 -6.51
N TYR A 22 11.06 -3.50 -7.57
CA TYR A 22 10.36 -4.77 -7.69
C TYR A 22 11.08 -5.85 -6.88
N GLY A 23 10.33 -6.88 -6.48
CA GLY A 23 10.87 -8.00 -5.75
C GLY A 23 10.27 -8.12 -4.36
N ILE A 24 10.73 -9.14 -3.64
CA ILE A 24 10.15 -9.46 -2.33
C ILE A 24 10.33 -8.33 -1.32
N ASN A 25 11.45 -7.63 -1.38
CA ASN A 25 11.68 -6.52 -0.45
C ASN A 25 10.72 -5.38 -0.70
N ALA A 26 10.43 -5.09 -1.97
CA ALA A 26 9.46 -4.07 -2.32
C ALA A 26 8.06 -4.48 -1.86
N LEU A 27 7.71 -5.74 -2.06
CA LEU A 27 6.42 -6.25 -1.62
C LEU A 27 6.26 -6.06 -0.12
N LEU A 28 7.26 -6.46 0.66
CA LEU A 28 7.19 -6.34 2.11
C LEU A 28 7.05 -4.88 2.54
N TYR A 29 7.77 -3.99 1.88
CA TYR A 29 7.68 -2.57 2.18
C TYR A 29 6.26 -2.05 1.92
N VAL A 30 5.71 -2.39 0.76
CA VAL A 30 4.37 -1.92 0.39
C VAL A 30 3.32 -2.49 1.34
N LEU A 31 3.42 -3.77 1.67
CA LEU A 31 2.47 -4.37 2.61
C LEU A 31 2.54 -3.70 3.97
N ARG A 32 3.73 -3.33 4.41
CA ARG A 32 3.89 -2.64 5.68
C ARG A 32 3.23 -1.26 5.65
N GLN A 33 3.38 -0.55 4.54
CA GLN A 33 2.73 0.75 4.39
C GLN A 33 1.21 0.62 4.40
N ILE A 34 0.69 -0.44 3.79
CA ILE A 34 -0.75 -0.71 3.81
C ILE A 34 -1.22 -0.93 5.26
N GLU A 35 -0.46 -1.73 6.02
CA GLU A 35 -0.81 -2.00 7.41
C GLU A 35 -0.79 -0.74 8.26
N TYR A 36 0.22 0.10 8.08
CA TYR A 36 0.30 1.35 8.82
C TYR A 36 -0.90 2.25 8.52
N ALA A 37 -1.24 2.39 7.24
CA ALA A 37 -2.36 3.23 6.86
C ALA A 37 -3.68 2.67 7.40
N HIS A 38 -3.83 1.36 7.38
CA HIS A 38 -5.02 0.73 7.93
C HIS A 38 -5.12 0.93 9.45
N ALA A 39 -4.02 0.71 10.15
CA ALA A 39 -3.98 0.88 11.61
C ALA A 39 -4.24 2.33 12.01
N ASP A 40 -3.84 3.26 11.16
CA ASP A 40 -4.03 4.69 11.40
C ASP A 40 -5.45 5.16 11.06
N GLY A 41 -6.28 4.27 10.53
CA GLY A 41 -7.65 4.60 10.17
C GLY A 41 -7.80 5.26 8.81
N ALA A 42 -6.71 5.38 8.05
CA ALA A 42 -6.76 6.01 6.74
C ALA A 42 -7.37 5.11 5.67
N LEU A 43 -7.28 3.80 5.85
CA LEU A 43 -7.83 2.83 4.91
C LEU A 43 -8.87 1.97 5.61
N THR A 44 -9.96 1.68 4.89
CA THR A 44 -10.97 0.73 5.38
C THR A 44 -10.49 -0.69 5.15
N ASP A 45 -11.19 -1.66 5.75
CA ASP A 45 -10.87 -3.07 5.56
C ASP A 45 -10.94 -3.45 4.08
N LYS A 46 -11.93 -2.96 3.38
CA LYS A 46 -12.07 -3.25 1.95
C LYS A 46 -10.93 -2.67 1.14
N GLN A 47 -10.54 -1.44 1.46
CA GLN A 47 -9.42 -0.79 0.76
C GLN A 47 -8.13 -1.53 1.04
N LYS A 48 -7.91 -1.93 2.29
CA LYS A 48 -6.74 -2.71 2.66
C LYS A 48 -6.68 -4.00 1.85
N ASP A 49 -7.79 -4.71 1.76
CA ASP A 49 -7.85 -5.97 1.04
C ASP A 49 -7.50 -5.78 -0.43
N LYS A 50 -8.09 -4.77 -1.05
CA LYS A 50 -7.82 -4.49 -2.46
C LYS A 50 -6.36 -4.11 -2.70
N LEU A 51 -5.80 -3.31 -1.82
CA LEU A 51 -4.41 -2.90 -1.96
C LEU A 51 -3.46 -4.06 -1.70
N TRP A 52 -3.83 -4.96 -0.80
CA TRP A 52 -3.04 -6.16 -0.55
C TRP A 52 -2.92 -7.00 -1.82
N HIS A 53 -4.06 -7.24 -2.48
CA HIS A 53 -4.05 -7.97 -3.75
C HIS A 53 -3.25 -7.25 -4.82
N TRP A 54 -3.42 -5.94 -4.91
CA TRP A 54 -2.66 -5.15 -5.87
C TRP A 54 -1.16 -5.27 -5.62
N ALA A 55 -0.75 -5.23 -4.36
CA ALA A 55 0.66 -5.30 -4.02
C ALA A 55 1.26 -6.65 -4.43
N TYR A 56 0.55 -7.73 -4.13
CA TYR A 56 1.00 -9.05 -4.55
C TYR A 56 1.07 -9.18 -6.05
N ASP A 57 0.07 -8.67 -6.75
CA ASP A 57 0.03 -8.75 -8.20
C ASP A 57 1.18 -7.99 -8.85
N LYS A 58 1.55 -6.86 -8.26
CA LYS A 58 2.53 -5.98 -8.87
C LYS A 58 3.96 -6.27 -8.44
N TYR A 59 4.17 -6.63 -7.19
CA TYR A 59 5.51 -6.69 -6.61
C TYR A 59 5.98 -8.09 -6.25
N ALA A 60 5.10 -9.07 -6.19
CA ALA A 60 5.49 -10.43 -5.84
C ALA A 60 6.06 -11.16 -7.06
N GLU A 61 7.28 -10.86 -7.39
CA GLU A 61 7.98 -11.50 -8.50
C GLU A 61 8.99 -12.49 -8.03
#